data_b70bde37b4044e78c1d675c9acb09012
#
_entry.id   b70bde37b4044e78c1d675c9acb09012
#
_cell.length_a   1.000
_cell.length_b   1.000
_cell.length_c   1.000
_cell.angle_alpha   90.00
_cell.angle_beta   90.00
_cell.angle_gamma   90.00
#
_symmetry.space_group_name_H-M   'P 1'
#
loop_
_entity.id
_entity.type
_entity.pdbx_description
1 polymer ?
#
loop_
_entity_poly.entity_id
_entity_poly.type
_entity_poly.pdbx_seq_one_letter_code
_entity_poly.pdbx_strand_id
1 'polypeptide(L)'
;LSLVLWSLLFFGLPMLISSPEFILNSYKEWAFRLVEKNNENAGLDSMQDISVMGMVRRIFQAPELSNLLFLVPGLALFGLPYLRLKLYSNKNFRLLLLASVLIFTVIFSSGSESPTYIIAFVGVAIWFVLQEKPISKSAWFLFIFAMILTSFSPSDLVPRFLRETYIRPYALKALPCVLIWGRIIYEMLFFNSNQNKIEV
;
A
#
# COMPACT_ATOMS: atom_id res chain seq x y z
N LEU A 1 -12.10 -6.44 19.37
CA LEU A 1 -11.71 -6.74 20.78
C LEU A 1 -10.43 -7.58 20.84
N SER A 2 -10.36 -8.66 20.08
CA SER A 2 -9.22 -9.60 20.05
C SER A 2 -7.88 -8.93 19.68
N LEU A 3 -7.87 -8.09 18.64
CA LEU A 3 -6.66 -7.36 18.22
C LEU A 3 -6.12 -6.43 19.33
N VAL A 4 -7.00 -5.68 19.98
CA VAL A 4 -6.60 -4.77 21.07
C VAL A 4 -6.02 -5.56 22.23
N LEU A 5 -6.64 -6.67 22.60
CA LEU A 5 -6.19 -7.52 23.70
C LEU A 5 -4.80 -8.11 23.42
N TRP A 6 -4.58 -8.65 22.23
CA TRP A 6 -3.26 -9.17 21.81
C TRP A 6 -2.20 -8.08 21.70
N SER A 7 -2.56 -6.88 21.19
CA SER A 7 -1.64 -5.75 21.13
C SER A 7 -1.17 -5.32 22.53
N LEU A 8 -2.09 -5.21 23.47
CA LEU A 8 -1.73 -4.86 24.87
C LEU A 8 -0.87 -5.94 25.52
N LEU A 9 -1.19 -7.21 25.28
CA LEU A 9 -0.41 -8.33 25.80
C LEU A 9 1.02 -8.31 25.25
N PHE A 10 1.20 -8.20 23.93
CA PHE A 10 2.52 -8.16 23.32
C PHE A 10 3.30 -6.89 23.68
N PHE A 11 2.63 -5.77 23.92
CA PHE A 11 3.26 -4.54 24.41
C PHE A 11 3.82 -4.71 25.82
N GLY A 12 3.12 -5.43 26.70
CA GLY A 12 3.53 -5.67 28.07
C GLY A 12 4.49 -6.87 28.25
N LEU A 13 4.45 -7.84 27.34
CA LEU A 13 5.20 -9.10 27.48
C LEU A 13 6.72 -8.91 27.70
N PRO A 14 7.43 -7.98 27.03
CA PRO A 14 8.86 -7.75 27.26
C PRO A 14 9.19 -7.30 28.69
N MET A 15 8.23 -6.69 29.41
CA MET A 15 8.42 -6.24 30.80
C MET A 15 8.54 -7.42 31.79
N LEU A 16 8.24 -8.66 31.36
CA LEU A 16 8.45 -9.88 32.15
C LEU A 16 9.91 -10.33 32.15
N ILE A 17 10.67 -9.93 31.11
CA ILE A 17 12.08 -10.35 30.92
C ILE A 17 13.04 -9.23 31.33
N SER A 18 12.59 -7.97 31.25
CA SER A 18 13.39 -6.79 31.58
C SER A 18 12.60 -5.83 32.47
N SER A 19 13.29 -4.81 33.06
CA SER A 19 12.57 -3.84 33.86
C SER A 19 11.57 -3.03 33.06
N PRO A 20 10.38 -2.73 33.62
CA PRO A 20 9.37 -1.92 32.94
C PRO A 20 9.90 -0.55 32.50
N GLU A 21 10.75 0.07 33.31
CA GLU A 21 11.37 1.36 33.01
C GLU A 21 12.25 1.29 31.75
N PHE A 22 13.10 0.27 31.66
CA PHE A 22 13.93 0.05 30.47
C PHE A 22 13.09 -0.14 29.22
N ILE A 23 12.04 -0.97 29.29
CA ILE A 23 11.16 -1.24 28.13
C ILE A 23 10.40 0.03 27.70
N LEU A 24 9.88 0.81 28.64
CA LEU A 24 9.20 2.07 28.32
C LEU A 24 10.15 3.10 27.70
N ASN A 25 11.39 3.19 28.18
CA ASN A 25 12.40 4.06 27.58
C ASN A 25 12.77 3.58 26.17
N SER A 26 12.95 2.28 25.97
CA SER A 26 13.20 1.69 24.64
C SER A 26 12.06 2.00 23.65
N TYR A 27 10.79 1.97 24.09
CA TYR A 27 9.66 2.35 23.26
C TYR A 27 9.67 3.84 22.89
N LYS A 28 10.06 4.73 23.81
CA LYS A 28 10.21 6.16 23.54
C LYS A 28 11.33 6.41 22.52
N GLU A 29 12.48 5.79 22.72
CA GLU A 29 13.58 5.88 21.76
C GLU A 29 13.21 5.36 20.40
N TRP A 30 12.53 4.21 20.33
CA TRP A 30 12.04 3.65 19.07
C TRP A 30 11.06 4.60 18.37
N ALA A 31 10.10 5.18 19.10
CA ALA A 31 9.18 6.17 18.54
C ALA A 31 9.91 7.39 17.98
N PHE A 32 10.91 7.90 18.71
CA PHE A 32 11.75 9.00 18.25
C PHE A 32 12.52 8.64 16.96
N ARG A 33 13.15 7.47 16.91
CA ARG A 33 13.84 6.99 15.71
C ARG A 33 12.92 6.81 14.50
N LEU A 34 11.67 6.39 14.71
CA LEU A 34 10.69 6.30 13.63
C LEU A 34 10.38 7.67 13.04
N VAL A 35 10.21 8.71 13.89
CA VAL A 35 9.96 10.08 13.43
C VAL A 35 11.18 10.63 12.69
N GLU A 36 12.38 10.45 13.24
CA GLU A 36 13.64 10.85 12.60
C GLU A 36 13.79 10.20 11.21
N LYS A 37 13.60 8.88 11.15
CA LYS A 37 13.68 8.12 9.89
C LYS A 37 12.63 8.56 8.87
N ASN A 38 11.42 8.86 9.32
CA ASN A 38 10.37 9.38 8.43
C ASN A 38 10.77 10.74 7.82
N ASN A 39 11.41 11.61 8.60
CA ASN A 39 11.88 12.91 8.12
C ASN A 39 13.05 12.76 7.12
N GLU A 40 13.99 11.85 7.38
CA GLU A 40 15.06 11.53 6.43
C GLU A 40 14.51 11.01 5.10
N ASN A 41 13.51 10.14 5.15
CA ASN A 41 12.89 9.56 3.95
C ASN A 41 12.12 10.59 3.11
N ALA A 42 11.62 11.66 3.72
CA ALA A 42 10.83 12.68 3.03
C ALA A 42 11.63 13.57 2.06
N GLY A 43 12.97 13.48 2.07
CA GLY A 43 13.85 14.22 1.16
C GLY A 43 13.64 13.84 -0.31
N LEU A 44 13.74 14.82 -1.22
CA LEU A 44 13.55 14.61 -2.67
C LEU A 44 14.60 13.65 -3.26
N ASP A 45 15.81 13.64 -2.70
CA ASP A 45 16.94 12.80 -3.15
C ASP A 45 16.95 11.40 -2.49
N SER A 46 16.02 11.14 -1.58
CA SER A 46 15.94 9.83 -0.91
C SER A 46 15.60 8.73 -1.92
N MET A 47 16.32 7.61 -1.84
CA MET A 47 15.98 6.39 -2.61
C MET A 47 14.82 5.60 -1.99
N GLN A 48 14.39 6.00 -0.82
CA GLN A 48 13.22 5.50 -0.08
C GLN A 48 11.98 6.34 -0.41
N ASP A 49 10.89 6.09 0.28
CA ASP A 49 9.60 6.76 0.06
C ASP A 49 9.09 6.62 -1.37
N ILE A 50 9.12 5.38 -1.88
CA ILE A 50 8.41 5.03 -3.11
C ILE A 50 6.94 4.82 -2.72
N SER A 51 6.23 5.90 -2.47
CA SER A 51 4.84 5.94 -2.00
C SER A 51 4.04 7.00 -2.74
N VAL A 52 2.73 7.09 -2.48
CA VAL A 52 1.90 8.21 -2.97
C VAL A 52 2.47 9.54 -2.53
N MET A 53 2.88 9.64 -1.25
CA MET A 53 3.43 10.87 -0.68
C MET A 53 4.74 11.25 -1.36
N GLY A 54 5.68 10.29 -1.46
CA GLY A 54 6.98 10.51 -2.11
C GLY A 54 6.84 10.82 -3.60
N MET A 55 5.91 10.16 -4.29
CA MET A 55 5.62 10.44 -5.70
C MET A 55 5.13 11.89 -5.89
N VAL A 56 4.16 12.33 -5.08
CA VAL A 56 3.60 13.69 -5.19
C VAL A 56 4.65 14.73 -4.82
N ARG A 57 5.40 14.55 -3.70
CA ARG A 57 6.48 15.46 -3.32
C ARG A 57 7.51 15.66 -4.44
N ARG A 58 7.91 14.58 -5.11
CA ARG A 58 8.91 14.65 -6.20
C ARG A 58 8.34 15.26 -7.48
N ILE A 59 7.08 14.97 -7.83
CA ILE A 59 6.46 15.57 -9.03
C ILE A 59 6.27 17.08 -8.85
N PHE A 60 5.84 17.52 -7.67
CA PHE A 60 5.56 18.94 -7.39
C PHE A 60 6.74 19.69 -6.76
N GLN A 61 7.89 19.02 -6.52
CA GLN A 61 9.08 19.58 -5.88
C GLN A 61 8.76 20.23 -4.51
N ALA A 62 7.89 19.59 -3.72
CA ALA A 62 7.36 20.08 -2.47
C ALA A 62 7.67 19.13 -1.30
N PRO A 63 8.91 19.10 -0.78
CA PRO A 63 9.34 18.18 0.27
C PRO A 63 8.63 18.42 1.61
N GLU A 64 8.11 19.62 1.84
CA GLU A 64 7.39 20.03 3.04
C GLU A 64 5.98 19.47 3.16
N LEU A 65 5.43 18.85 2.11
CA LEU A 65 4.09 18.26 2.14
C LEU A 65 4.00 17.15 3.20
N SER A 66 3.11 17.36 4.16
CA SER A 66 2.89 16.40 5.24
C SER A 66 2.32 15.08 4.72
N ASN A 67 2.81 13.95 5.25
CA ASN A 67 2.24 12.63 5.00
C ASN A 67 0.76 12.55 5.37
N LEU A 68 0.32 13.29 6.40
CA LEU A 68 -1.06 13.29 6.87
C LEU A 68 -2.04 13.79 5.81
N LEU A 69 -1.61 14.69 4.93
CA LEU A 69 -2.43 15.20 3.82
C LEU A 69 -2.93 14.07 2.89
N PHE A 70 -2.13 13.02 2.74
CA PHE A 70 -2.45 11.87 1.90
C PHE A 70 -2.99 10.69 2.72
N LEU A 71 -2.43 10.48 3.91
CA LEU A 71 -2.76 9.34 4.75
C LEU A 71 -4.19 9.43 5.30
N VAL A 72 -4.65 10.62 5.70
CA VAL A 72 -6.01 10.79 6.24
C VAL A 72 -7.09 10.46 5.20
N PRO A 73 -7.11 11.06 3.99
CA PRO A 73 -8.06 10.67 2.97
C PRO A 73 -7.84 9.23 2.48
N GLY A 74 -6.59 8.75 2.43
CA GLY A 74 -6.27 7.36 2.11
C GLY A 74 -6.91 6.38 3.08
N LEU A 75 -6.79 6.62 4.39
CA LEU A 75 -7.42 5.80 5.43
C LEU A 75 -8.95 5.88 5.39
N ALA A 76 -9.51 7.07 5.10
CA ALA A 76 -10.95 7.21 4.93
C ALA A 76 -11.46 6.33 3.77
N LEU A 77 -10.83 6.45 2.59
CA LEU A 77 -11.17 5.63 1.43
C LEU A 77 -10.96 4.13 1.70
N PHE A 78 -9.86 3.77 2.36
CA PHE A 78 -9.57 2.39 2.75
C PHE A 78 -10.64 1.82 3.69
N GLY A 79 -11.14 2.64 4.63
CA GLY A 79 -12.13 2.23 5.63
C GLY A 79 -13.54 2.08 5.08
N LEU A 80 -13.93 2.81 4.02
CA LEU A 80 -15.29 2.81 3.50
C LEU A 80 -15.83 1.40 3.14
N PRO A 81 -15.08 0.53 2.42
CA PRO A 81 -15.57 -0.81 2.10
C PRO A 81 -15.84 -1.68 3.33
N TYR A 82 -15.14 -1.45 4.45
CA TYR A 82 -15.35 -2.22 5.68
C TYR A 82 -16.72 -1.98 6.33
N LEU A 83 -17.41 -0.90 5.98
CA LEU A 83 -18.79 -0.62 6.44
C LEU A 83 -19.81 -1.53 5.75
N ARG A 84 -19.45 -2.21 4.67
CA ARG A 84 -20.32 -3.10 3.92
C ARG A 84 -20.41 -4.52 4.53
N LEU A 85 -20.76 -4.60 5.81
CA LEU A 85 -20.75 -5.84 6.63
C LEU A 85 -21.48 -7.02 5.98
N LYS A 86 -22.57 -6.76 5.24
CA LYS A 86 -23.36 -7.79 4.56
C LYS A 86 -22.58 -8.56 3.49
N LEU A 87 -21.48 -7.99 2.98
CA LEU A 87 -20.65 -8.60 1.94
C LEU A 87 -19.52 -9.48 2.48
N TYR A 88 -19.32 -9.51 3.78
CA TYR A 88 -18.24 -10.33 4.38
C TYR A 88 -18.42 -11.85 4.21
N SER A 89 -19.63 -12.31 3.94
CA SER A 89 -19.89 -13.72 3.57
C SER A 89 -19.36 -14.05 2.16
N ASN A 90 -19.21 -13.06 1.28
CA ASN A 90 -18.73 -13.27 -0.08
C ASN A 90 -17.20 -13.42 -0.12
N LYS A 91 -16.71 -14.54 -0.70
CA LYS A 91 -15.29 -14.85 -0.80
C LYS A 91 -14.53 -13.81 -1.64
N ASN A 92 -15.09 -13.42 -2.79
CA ASN A 92 -14.44 -12.47 -3.70
C ASN A 92 -14.30 -11.08 -3.06
N PHE A 93 -15.33 -10.64 -2.32
CA PHE A 93 -15.25 -9.39 -1.56
C PHE A 93 -14.12 -9.42 -0.52
N ARG A 94 -13.98 -10.52 0.23
CA ARG A 94 -12.88 -10.67 1.21
C ARG A 94 -11.50 -10.70 0.54
N LEU A 95 -11.38 -11.30 -0.65
CA LEU A 95 -10.14 -11.29 -1.40
C LEU A 95 -9.80 -9.90 -1.94
N LEU A 96 -10.80 -9.10 -2.35
CA LEU A 96 -10.61 -7.70 -2.71
C LEU A 96 -10.18 -6.85 -1.49
N LEU A 97 -10.74 -7.10 -0.30
CA LEU A 97 -10.27 -6.46 0.94
C LEU A 97 -8.80 -6.81 1.21
N LEU A 98 -8.42 -8.08 1.08
CA LEU A 98 -7.02 -8.50 1.23
C LEU A 98 -6.11 -7.82 0.21
N ALA A 99 -6.51 -7.78 -1.06
CA ALA A 99 -5.77 -7.08 -2.11
C ALA A 99 -5.59 -5.59 -1.79
N SER A 100 -6.67 -4.94 -1.30
CA SER A 100 -6.62 -3.54 -0.86
C SER A 100 -5.64 -3.33 0.29
N VAL A 101 -5.62 -4.20 1.31
CA VAL A 101 -4.67 -4.13 2.43
C VAL A 101 -3.24 -4.24 1.93
N LEU A 102 -2.94 -5.25 1.11
CA LEU A 102 -1.59 -5.51 0.59
C LEU A 102 -1.04 -4.33 -0.22
N ILE A 103 -1.90 -3.69 -1.04
CA ILE A 103 -1.48 -2.52 -1.81
C ILE A 103 -1.36 -1.30 -0.91
N PHE A 104 -2.37 -1.04 -0.06
CA PHE A 104 -2.42 0.13 0.81
C PHE A 104 -1.19 0.24 1.72
N THR A 105 -0.79 -0.86 2.37
CA THR A 105 0.36 -0.89 3.29
C THR A 105 1.67 -0.48 2.62
N VAL A 106 1.80 -0.69 1.32
CA VAL A 106 2.99 -0.29 0.55
C VAL A 106 2.88 1.13 0.04
N ILE A 107 1.77 1.48 -0.64
CA ILE A 107 1.65 2.79 -1.30
C ILE A 107 1.48 3.96 -0.34
N PHE A 108 1.10 3.72 0.92
CA PHE A 108 0.98 4.74 1.98
C PHE A 108 2.06 4.61 3.06
N SER A 109 3.15 3.92 2.79
CA SER A 109 4.31 3.84 3.70
C SER A 109 5.45 4.71 3.19
N SER A 110 5.89 5.68 3.98
CA SER A 110 7.09 6.50 3.69
C SER A 110 8.41 5.71 3.75
N GLY A 111 8.38 4.50 4.30
CA GLY A 111 9.50 3.56 4.30
C GLY A 111 9.49 2.57 3.14
N SER A 112 8.59 2.75 2.15
CA SER A 112 8.52 1.83 1.02
C SER A 112 9.71 1.99 0.09
N GLU A 113 10.33 0.86 -0.21
CA GLU A 113 11.44 0.71 -1.14
C GLU A 113 11.04 -0.17 -2.32
N SER A 114 11.92 -0.25 -3.33
CA SER A 114 11.66 -1.07 -4.52
C SER A 114 11.33 -2.54 -4.21
N PRO A 115 12.02 -3.26 -3.28
CA PRO A 115 11.68 -4.63 -2.93
C PRO A 115 10.31 -4.80 -2.25
N THR A 116 9.85 -3.79 -1.49
CA THR A 116 8.58 -3.83 -0.77
C THR A 116 7.38 -4.02 -1.71
N TYR A 117 7.53 -3.62 -2.98
CA TYR A 117 6.48 -3.72 -3.98
C TYR A 117 6.08 -5.14 -4.36
N ILE A 118 6.84 -6.16 -3.95
CA ILE A 118 6.40 -7.56 -4.09
C ILE A 118 5.09 -7.80 -3.34
N ILE A 119 4.90 -7.16 -2.17
CA ILE A 119 3.67 -7.26 -1.37
C ILE A 119 2.49 -6.60 -2.12
N ALA A 120 2.69 -5.38 -2.63
CA ALA A 120 1.66 -4.70 -3.41
C ALA A 120 1.30 -5.48 -4.67
N PHE A 121 2.28 -6.10 -5.33
CA PHE A 121 2.06 -6.85 -6.55
C PHE A 121 1.25 -8.14 -6.33
N VAL A 122 1.36 -8.78 -5.17
CA VAL A 122 0.45 -9.87 -4.77
C VAL A 122 -0.99 -9.36 -4.72
N GLY A 123 -1.23 -8.16 -4.16
CA GLY A 123 -2.55 -7.52 -4.17
C GLY A 123 -3.05 -7.25 -5.60
N VAL A 124 -2.18 -6.76 -6.50
CA VAL A 124 -2.49 -6.57 -7.93
C VAL A 124 -2.89 -7.88 -8.59
N ALA A 125 -2.15 -8.96 -8.33
CA ALA A 125 -2.43 -10.28 -8.90
C ALA A 125 -3.78 -10.83 -8.41
N ILE A 126 -4.08 -10.72 -7.11
CA ILE A 126 -5.38 -11.11 -6.56
C ILE A 126 -6.51 -10.34 -7.24
N TRP A 127 -6.40 -9.01 -7.35
CA TRP A 127 -7.39 -8.19 -8.02
C TRP A 127 -7.60 -8.61 -9.47
N PHE A 128 -6.51 -8.88 -10.22
CA PHE A 128 -6.60 -9.25 -11.62
C PHE A 128 -7.27 -10.61 -11.84
N VAL A 129 -6.97 -11.60 -10.98
CA VAL A 129 -7.58 -12.94 -11.06
C VAL A 129 -9.08 -12.90 -10.73
N LEU A 130 -9.51 -11.94 -9.93
CA LEU A 130 -10.93 -11.77 -9.57
C LEU A 130 -11.76 -11.01 -10.62
N GLN A 131 -11.14 -10.52 -11.71
CA GLN A 131 -11.88 -9.84 -12.76
C GLN A 131 -12.84 -10.78 -13.51
N GLU A 132 -14.04 -10.28 -13.82
CA GLU A 132 -15.04 -11.01 -14.59
C GLU A 132 -14.52 -11.33 -16.00
N LYS A 133 -14.87 -12.51 -16.49
CA LYS A 133 -14.52 -12.94 -17.85
C LYS A 133 -15.65 -12.63 -18.83
N PRO A 134 -15.34 -12.09 -20.02
CA PRO A 134 -14.02 -11.73 -20.53
C PRO A 134 -13.43 -10.49 -19.83
N ILE A 135 -12.15 -10.55 -19.46
CA ILE A 135 -11.48 -9.46 -18.75
C ILE A 135 -11.51 -8.18 -19.59
N SER A 136 -11.91 -7.06 -18.98
CA SER A 136 -12.03 -5.77 -19.63
C SER A 136 -10.67 -5.24 -20.13
N LYS A 137 -10.69 -4.47 -21.22
CA LYS A 137 -9.47 -3.83 -21.76
C LYS A 137 -8.79 -2.93 -20.74
N SER A 138 -9.56 -2.24 -19.88
CA SER A 138 -9.01 -1.39 -18.82
C SER A 138 -8.29 -2.19 -17.74
N ALA A 139 -8.81 -3.36 -17.35
CA ALA A 139 -8.15 -4.23 -16.39
C ALA A 139 -6.84 -4.81 -16.96
N TRP A 140 -6.83 -5.22 -18.21
CA TRP A 140 -5.63 -5.63 -18.92
C TRP A 140 -4.59 -4.52 -18.98
N PHE A 141 -5.02 -3.30 -19.36
CA PHE A 141 -4.13 -2.14 -19.40
C PHE A 141 -3.48 -1.88 -18.05
N LEU A 142 -4.26 -1.82 -16.96
CA LEU A 142 -3.75 -1.57 -15.61
C LEU A 142 -2.79 -2.67 -15.15
N PHE A 143 -3.11 -3.93 -15.45
CA PHE A 143 -2.24 -5.06 -15.09
C PHE A 143 -0.90 -5.01 -15.84
N ILE A 144 -0.92 -4.81 -17.16
CA ILE A 144 0.30 -4.69 -17.98
C ILE A 144 1.11 -3.46 -17.54
N PHE A 145 0.45 -2.36 -17.25
CA PHE A 145 1.10 -1.14 -16.74
C PHE A 145 1.80 -1.39 -15.40
N ALA A 146 1.16 -2.13 -14.50
CA ALA A 146 1.78 -2.55 -13.25
C ALA A 146 2.96 -3.53 -13.47
N MET A 147 2.83 -4.48 -14.39
CA MET A 147 3.93 -5.37 -14.77
C MET A 147 5.16 -4.58 -15.23
N ILE A 148 4.97 -3.64 -16.15
CA ILE A 148 6.09 -2.86 -16.73
C ILE A 148 6.67 -1.92 -15.66
N LEU A 149 5.85 -1.08 -15.04
CA LEU A 149 6.35 0.03 -14.22
C LEU A 149 6.67 -0.40 -12.78
N THR A 150 5.92 -1.35 -12.22
CA THR A 150 6.16 -1.81 -10.84
C THR A 150 7.11 -3.00 -10.78
N SER A 151 6.93 -4.02 -11.64
CA SER A 151 7.75 -5.24 -11.56
C SER A 151 9.02 -5.17 -12.39
N PHE A 152 8.95 -4.73 -13.65
CA PHE A 152 10.09 -4.79 -14.55
C PHE A 152 11.00 -3.56 -14.47
N SER A 153 10.52 -2.41 -13.97
CA SER A 153 11.30 -1.17 -13.94
C SER A 153 12.63 -1.26 -13.17
N PRO A 154 12.80 -2.10 -12.13
CA PRO A 154 14.10 -2.27 -11.48
C PRO A 154 15.09 -3.11 -12.28
N SER A 155 14.61 -3.89 -13.24
CA SER A 155 15.43 -4.80 -14.05
C SER A 155 15.97 -4.12 -15.33
N ASP A 156 16.89 -4.81 -16.02
CA ASP A 156 17.44 -4.36 -17.29
C ASP A 156 16.47 -4.51 -18.48
N LEU A 157 15.26 -5.04 -18.25
CA LEU A 157 14.19 -5.06 -19.25
C LEU A 157 13.68 -3.66 -19.59
N VAL A 158 13.83 -2.70 -18.67
CA VAL A 158 13.49 -1.29 -18.91
C VAL A 158 14.77 -0.52 -19.20
N PRO A 159 14.85 0.24 -20.33
CA PRO A 159 16.02 1.01 -20.68
C PRO A 159 16.49 1.90 -19.53
N ARG A 160 17.82 1.91 -19.29
CA ARG A 160 18.43 2.66 -18.18
C ARG A 160 18.04 4.15 -18.21
N PHE A 161 17.97 4.74 -19.40
CA PHE A 161 17.55 6.14 -19.59
C PHE A 161 16.15 6.38 -18.98
N LEU A 162 15.16 5.55 -19.29
CA LEU A 162 13.79 5.72 -18.75
C LEU A 162 13.77 5.54 -17.23
N ARG A 163 14.52 4.58 -16.72
CA ARG A 163 14.60 4.30 -15.29
C ARG A 163 15.22 5.45 -14.51
N GLU A 164 16.35 5.97 -14.97
CA GLU A 164 17.11 7.01 -14.25
C GLU A 164 16.54 8.42 -14.43
N THR A 165 15.90 8.70 -15.58
CA THR A 165 15.38 10.03 -15.88
C THR A 165 13.95 10.24 -15.40
N TYR A 166 13.11 9.19 -15.44
CA TYR A 166 11.68 9.35 -15.17
C TYR A 166 11.17 8.49 -14.00
N ILE A 167 11.50 7.19 -13.98
CA ILE A 167 10.84 6.28 -13.03
C ILE A 167 11.35 6.51 -11.60
N ARG A 168 12.67 6.52 -11.40
CA ARG A 168 13.26 6.70 -10.07
C ARG A 168 13.08 8.10 -9.52
N PRO A 169 13.41 9.20 -10.26
CA PRO A 169 13.28 10.54 -9.70
C PRO A 169 11.88 10.90 -9.25
N TYR A 170 10.86 10.40 -9.91
CA TYR A 170 9.46 10.70 -9.59
C TYR A 170 8.74 9.57 -8.83
N ALA A 171 9.45 8.53 -8.40
CA ALA A 171 8.86 7.37 -7.71
C ALA A 171 7.65 6.75 -8.46
N LEU A 172 7.67 6.77 -9.81
CA LEU A 172 6.54 6.36 -10.66
C LEU A 172 6.18 4.88 -10.52
N LYS A 173 7.02 4.09 -9.88
CA LYS A 173 6.73 2.69 -9.53
C LYS A 173 5.45 2.54 -8.71
N ALA A 174 5.10 3.56 -7.92
CA ALA A 174 3.89 3.60 -7.11
C ALA A 174 2.62 3.77 -7.94
N LEU A 175 2.70 4.49 -9.07
CA LEU A 175 1.53 4.96 -9.83
C LEU A 175 0.56 3.84 -10.24
N PRO A 176 0.99 2.72 -10.85
CA PRO A 176 0.06 1.66 -11.23
C PRO A 176 -0.67 1.05 -10.03
N CYS A 177 0.05 0.86 -8.90
CA CYS A 177 -0.53 0.31 -7.70
C CYS A 177 -1.58 1.26 -7.09
N VAL A 178 -1.36 2.58 -7.16
CA VAL A 178 -2.34 3.60 -6.73
C VAL A 178 -3.60 3.53 -7.58
N LEU A 179 -3.47 3.46 -8.92
CA LEU A 179 -4.61 3.36 -9.83
C LEU A 179 -5.41 2.08 -9.61
N ILE A 180 -4.71 0.94 -9.45
CA ILE A 180 -5.36 -0.35 -9.19
C ILE A 180 -6.04 -0.34 -7.82
N TRP A 181 -5.40 0.23 -6.80
CA TRP A 181 -6.02 0.37 -5.48
C TRP A 181 -7.29 1.21 -5.53
N GLY A 182 -7.27 2.36 -6.21
CA GLY A 182 -8.47 3.17 -6.44
C GLY A 182 -9.57 2.38 -7.17
N ARG A 183 -9.19 1.56 -8.16
CA ARG A 183 -10.13 0.68 -8.86
C ARG A 183 -10.71 -0.39 -7.93
N ILE A 184 -9.91 -1.01 -7.05
CA ILE A 184 -10.37 -1.97 -6.05
C ILE A 184 -11.38 -1.33 -5.10
N ILE A 185 -11.08 -0.13 -4.58
CA ILE A 185 -12.00 0.62 -3.70
C ILE A 185 -13.32 0.87 -4.42
N TYR A 186 -13.28 1.34 -5.66
CA TYR A 186 -14.46 1.55 -6.49
C TYR A 186 -15.28 0.25 -6.66
N GLU A 187 -14.63 -0.84 -7.06
CA GLU A 187 -15.28 -2.14 -7.23
C GLU A 187 -15.91 -2.64 -5.93
N MET A 188 -15.25 -2.48 -4.80
CA MET A 188 -15.80 -2.86 -3.49
C MET A 188 -16.99 -2.00 -3.07
N LEU A 189 -16.98 -0.70 -3.35
CA LEU A 189 -18.09 0.21 -3.00
C LEU A 189 -19.33 -0.06 -3.86
N PHE A 190 -19.17 -0.47 -5.11
CA PHE A 190 -20.26 -0.79 -6.03
C PHE A 190 -20.46 -2.30 -6.23
N PHE A 191 -19.85 -3.14 -5.38
CA PHE A 191 -19.95 -4.59 -5.45
C PHE A 191 -21.40 -5.06 -5.37
N ASN A 192 -21.85 -5.81 -6.39
CA ASN A 192 -23.18 -6.40 -6.42
C ASN A 192 -23.08 -7.91 -6.18
N SER A 193 -23.60 -8.37 -5.06
CA SER A 193 -23.52 -9.77 -4.63
C SER A 193 -24.27 -10.75 -5.55
N ASN A 194 -25.18 -10.26 -6.39
CA ASN A 194 -25.99 -11.11 -7.27
C ASN A 194 -25.28 -11.48 -8.57
N GLN A 195 -24.24 -10.77 -8.98
CA GLN A 195 -23.51 -11.02 -10.22
C GLN A 195 -22.41 -12.08 -10.11
N ASN A 196 -21.95 -12.42 -8.90
CA ASN A 196 -20.79 -13.28 -8.69
C ASN A 196 -21.11 -14.64 -8.05
N LYS A 197 -22.18 -15.28 -8.48
CA LYS A 197 -22.27 -16.74 -8.39
C LYS A 197 -21.46 -17.32 -9.55
N ILE A 198 -20.14 -17.29 -9.43
CA ILE A 198 -19.29 -18.16 -10.25
C ILE A 198 -19.56 -19.57 -9.71
N GLU A 199 -20.32 -20.34 -10.48
CA GLU A 199 -20.41 -21.78 -10.33
C GLU A 199 -18.99 -22.34 -10.43
N VAL A 200 -18.55 -22.98 -9.34
CA VAL A 200 -17.35 -23.83 -9.29
C VAL A 200 -17.76 -25.21 -9.78
#